data_9932f2aef9e0401818b03d308e2dc4c2
#
_entry.id   9932f2aef9e0401818b03d308e2dc4c2
#
_cell.length_a   1.000
_cell.length_b   1.000
_cell.length_c   1.000
_cell.angle_alpha   90.00
_cell.angle_beta   90.00
_cell.angle_gamma   90.00
#
_symmetry.space_group_name_H-M   'P 1'
#
loop_
_entity.id
_entity.type
_entity.pdbx_description
1 polymer ?
#
loop_
_entity_poly.entity_id
_entity_poly.type
_entity_poly.pdbx_seq_one_letter_code
_entity_poly.pdbx_strand_id
1 'polypeptide(L)'
;MIDVALCMLTLVPGGMGGSETYARELTRQLHGIPDLRAVAYVPRSAQGFSRGIPETVVNRIRGKSSTPERLRSVITATAFSRSIRQRMSGAAIVHYPFTVPAPRPSRHQSFIQTVLDVQHLDHPELFSGAELVYRKYFYDAPARRADLIITISEFAKQRIMHHLVIAPERITVAHLGVDRSQFVPNYGAREDFVLYPARSWPHKNHARLVKAMTLLRRERPSLRLVLTGGGLDALKGLPDWVERRGLIPADQLRSLYQRAAVMVFPSLYEGFGLPPLEAMASGCPVAASALGAIPEVCGDAAVLFDPRDPGAIAKGILQAIERGPVLSRTGGDQVAKFTWEHCRDLHVEAYREVIRRR
;
A
#
# COMPACT_ATOMS: atom_id res chain seq x y z
N MET A 1 30.78 0.55 -1.85
CA MET A 1 29.59 1.34 -2.21
C MET A 1 28.69 0.49 -3.10
N ILE A 2 27.43 0.34 -2.76
CA ILE A 2 26.42 -0.44 -3.51
C ILE A 2 25.63 0.51 -4.39
N ASP A 3 25.66 0.32 -5.71
CA ASP A 3 24.90 1.10 -6.67
C ASP A 3 23.55 0.42 -6.95
N VAL A 4 22.45 1.12 -6.67
CA VAL A 4 21.07 0.64 -6.80
C VAL A 4 20.29 1.47 -7.81
N ALA A 5 19.74 0.84 -8.83
CA ALA A 5 18.76 1.43 -9.73
C ALA A 5 17.33 1.09 -9.25
N LEU A 6 16.56 2.08 -8.80
CA LEU A 6 15.14 1.93 -8.54
C LEU A 6 14.37 2.13 -9.85
N CYS A 7 13.96 1.04 -10.47
CA CYS A 7 13.27 1.06 -11.76
C CYS A 7 11.75 1.21 -11.57
N MET A 8 11.24 2.43 -11.70
CA MET A 8 9.83 2.79 -11.49
C MET A 8 9.10 3.19 -12.78
N LEU A 9 9.46 2.58 -13.91
CA LEU A 9 8.96 2.96 -15.24
C LEU A 9 7.46 2.67 -15.46
N THR A 10 6.83 1.90 -14.58
CA THR A 10 5.39 1.65 -14.57
C THR A 10 4.61 2.56 -13.62
N LEU A 11 5.27 3.52 -12.99
CA LEU A 11 4.65 4.50 -12.09
C LEU A 11 3.65 5.38 -12.81
N VAL A 12 2.48 5.54 -12.20
CA VAL A 12 1.40 6.45 -12.62
C VAL A 12 1.04 7.33 -11.44
N PRO A 13 1.52 8.57 -11.39
CA PRO A 13 1.26 9.49 -10.28
C PRO A 13 -0.24 9.69 -10.03
N GLY A 14 -0.66 9.64 -8.76
CA GLY A 14 -2.05 9.75 -8.32
C GLY A 14 -2.92 8.52 -8.59
N GLY A 15 -2.38 7.49 -9.28
CA GLY A 15 -3.13 6.31 -9.69
C GLY A 15 -2.91 5.05 -8.86
N MET A 16 -1.90 5.01 -7.98
CA MET A 16 -1.41 3.76 -7.40
C MET A 16 -1.64 3.63 -5.88
N GLY A 17 -2.19 4.65 -5.23
CA GLY A 17 -2.53 4.57 -3.80
C GLY A 17 -1.34 4.26 -2.89
N GLY A 18 -1.48 3.33 -1.96
CA GLY A 18 -0.45 2.99 -0.97
C GLY A 18 0.90 2.57 -1.57
N SER A 19 0.92 1.95 -2.74
CA SER A 19 2.17 1.61 -3.44
C SER A 19 2.94 2.85 -3.90
N GLU A 20 2.23 3.93 -4.22
CA GLU A 20 2.85 5.21 -4.55
C GLU A 20 3.48 5.86 -3.30
N THR A 21 2.77 5.83 -2.17
CA THR A 21 3.31 6.28 -0.88
C THR A 21 4.57 5.50 -0.51
N TYR A 22 4.54 4.18 -0.60
CA TYR A 22 5.70 3.32 -0.37
C TYR A 22 6.91 3.73 -1.22
N ALA A 23 6.74 3.84 -2.54
CA ALA A 23 7.87 4.16 -3.42
C ALA A 23 8.42 5.58 -3.19
N ARG A 24 7.54 6.55 -2.89
CA ARG A 24 7.93 7.92 -2.56
C ARG A 24 8.76 7.96 -1.27
N GLU A 25 8.29 7.29 -0.23
CA GLU A 25 8.99 7.23 1.04
C GLU A 25 10.30 6.45 0.91
N LEU A 26 10.34 5.36 0.16
CA LEU A 26 11.57 4.64 -0.11
C LEU A 26 12.63 5.55 -0.74
N THR A 27 12.25 6.37 -1.75
CA THR A 27 13.21 7.31 -2.37
C THR A 27 13.69 8.38 -1.39
N ARG A 28 12.84 8.82 -0.46
CA ARG A 28 13.19 9.78 0.59
C ARG A 28 14.18 9.18 1.60
N GLN A 29 13.90 7.96 2.04
CA GLN A 29 14.65 7.29 3.09
C GLN A 29 16.02 6.75 2.64
N LEU A 30 16.21 6.47 1.36
CA LEU A 30 17.50 6.03 0.82
C LEU A 30 18.51 7.17 0.63
N HIS A 31 18.12 8.42 0.88
CA HIS A 31 19.02 9.56 0.84
C HIS A 31 20.05 9.51 1.97
N GLY A 32 21.31 9.77 1.63
CA GLY A 32 22.39 9.91 2.61
C GLY A 32 22.81 8.63 3.33
N ILE A 33 22.38 7.45 2.85
CA ILE A 33 22.78 6.17 3.45
C ILE A 33 24.25 5.90 3.11
N PRO A 34 25.13 5.68 4.13
CA PRO A 34 26.51 5.34 3.90
C PRO A 34 26.65 4.08 3.04
N ASP A 35 27.65 4.07 2.14
CA ASP A 35 27.98 2.95 1.26
C ASP A 35 26.86 2.52 0.28
N LEU A 36 25.82 3.36 0.08
CA LEU A 36 24.75 3.13 -0.87
C LEU A 36 24.54 4.34 -1.77
N ARG A 37 24.49 4.12 -3.07
CA ARG A 37 24.11 5.12 -4.06
C ARG A 37 22.89 4.65 -4.84
N ALA A 38 21.73 5.25 -4.56
CA ALA A 38 20.49 4.94 -5.24
C ALA A 38 20.15 6.00 -6.30
N VAL A 39 19.63 5.57 -7.45
CA VAL A 39 19.10 6.42 -8.53
C VAL A 39 17.71 5.94 -8.92
N ALA A 40 16.75 6.84 -8.96
CA ALA A 40 15.38 6.56 -9.39
C ALA A 40 15.25 6.71 -10.92
N TYR A 41 14.70 5.70 -11.59
CA TYR A 41 14.37 5.72 -13.02
C TYR A 41 12.86 5.81 -13.17
N VAL A 42 12.36 6.94 -13.69
CA VAL A 42 10.93 7.26 -13.75
C VAL A 42 10.46 7.54 -15.18
N PRO A 43 9.17 7.32 -15.51
CA PRO A 43 8.60 7.75 -16.78
C PRO A 43 8.45 9.27 -16.80
N ARG A 44 8.30 9.85 -18.00
CA ARG A 44 8.14 11.30 -18.17
C ARG A 44 7.00 11.90 -17.34
N SER A 45 5.89 11.18 -17.21
CA SER A 45 4.73 11.61 -16.41
C SER A 45 4.98 11.69 -14.91
N ALA A 46 6.06 11.07 -14.42
CA ALA A 46 6.44 11.03 -13.02
C ALA A 46 7.74 11.81 -12.73
N GLN A 47 8.13 12.72 -13.61
CA GLN A 47 9.26 13.61 -13.37
C GLN A 47 9.04 14.42 -12.08
N GLY A 48 10.04 14.43 -11.18
CA GLY A 48 9.98 15.06 -9.86
C GLY A 48 9.29 14.19 -8.80
N PHE A 49 9.06 12.91 -9.08
CA PHE A 49 8.47 11.98 -8.11
C PHE A 49 9.43 11.63 -6.98
N SER A 50 10.70 11.40 -7.30
CA SER A 50 11.73 11.01 -6.33
C SER A 50 11.95 12.09 -5.27
N ARG A 51 12.14 11.66 -4.03
CA ARG A 51 12.42 12.54 -2.90
C ARG A 51 13.77 12.18 -2.29
N GLY A 52 14.75 13.08 -2.39
CA GLY A 52 16.06 12.93 -1.76
C GLY A 52 17.14 12.22 -2.60
N ILE A 53 16.82 11.22 -3.44
CA ILE A 53 17.80 10.60 -4.33
C ILE A 53 17.71 11.14 -5.76
N PRO A 54 18.81 11.09 -6.55
CA PRO A 54 18.83 11.50 -7.95
C PRO A 54 17.79 10.77 -8.79
N GLU A 55 17.26 11.48 -9.81
CA GLU A 55 16.24 10.96 -10.71
C GLU A 55 16.73 10.97 -12.17
N THR A 56 16.48 9.90 -12.88
CA THR A 56 16.69 9.76 -14.33
C THR A 56 15.34 9.57 -15.02
N VAL A 57 14.95 10.57 -15.81
CA VAL A 57 13.68 10.51 -16.57
C VAL A 57 13.89 9.74 -17.88
N VAL A 58 13.05 8.72 -18.11
CA VAL A 58 13.01 7.96 -19.36
C VAL A 58 11.90 8.53 -20.26
N ASN A 59 12.23 9.53 -21.05
CA ASN A 59 11.29 10.34 -21.84
C ASN A 59 10.37 9.55 -22.80
N ARG A 60 10.80 8.37 -23.25
CA ARG A 60 10.04 7.53 -24.19
C ARG A 60 8.85 6.83 -23.54
N ILE A 61 8.83 6.72 -22.21
CA ILE A 61 7.75 6.10 -21.44
C ILE A 61 6.88 7.19 -20.86
N ARG A 62 5.60 7.21 -21.24
CA ARG A 62 4.68 8.28 -20.86
C ARG A 62 3.89 7.98 -19.58
N GLY A 63 3.71 6.71 -19.19
CA GLY A 63 2.96 6.28 -18.01
C GLY A 63 1.56 6.92 -17.93
N LYS A 64 0.48 6.14 -18.07
CA LYS A 64 -0.90 6.59 -17.87
C LYS A 64 -1.70 5.50 -17.14
N SER A 65 -2.84 5.88 -16.54
CA SER A 65 -3.57 5.06 -15.56
C SER A 65 -4.37 3.88 -16.13
N SER A 66 -4.66 3.84 -17.42
CA SER A 66 -5.44 2.75 -18.01
C SER A 66 -4.63 1.47 -18.22
N THR A 67 -5.26 0.30 -18.10
CA THR A 67 -4.63 -1.00 -18.33
C THR A 67 -3.94 -1.12 -19.69
N PRO A 68 -4.54 -0.67 -20.83
CA PRO A 68 -3.87 -0.68 -22.13
C PRO A 68 -2.59 0.15 -22.15
N GLU A 69 -2.56 1.28 -21.46
CA GLU A 69 -1.39 2.14 -21.43
C GLU A 69 -0.28 1.65 -20.49
N ARG A 70 -0.64 0.95 -19.39
CA ARG A 70 0.34 0.21 -18.59
C ARG A 70 1.01 -0.86 -19.43
N LEU A 71 0.23 -1.64 -20.19
CA LEU A 71 0.77 -2.64 -21.11
C LEU A 71 1.67 -1.98 -22.18
N ARG A 72 1.24 -0.85 -22.76
CA ARG A 72 2.07 -0.08 -23.71
C ARG A 72 3.38 0.40 -23.08
N SER A 73 3.37 0.85 -21.82
CA SER A 73 4.59 1.25 -21.10
C SER A 73 5.54 0.06 -20.94
N VAL A 74 5.03 -1.13 -20.61
CA VAL A 74 5.82 -2.36 -20.50
C VAL A 74 6.38 -2.78 -21.86
N ILE A 75 5.58 -2.75 -22.91
CA ILE A 75 6.01 -3.05 -24.30
C ILE A 75 7.11 -2.07 -24.73
N THR A 76 6.91 -0.77 -24.49
CA THR A 76 7.90 0.26 -24.82
C THR A 76 9.20 0.06 -24.03
N ALA A 77 9.11 -0.22 -22.72
CA ALA A 77 10.28 -0.50 -21.88
C ALA A 77 11.03 -1.75 -22.37
N THR A 78 10.30 -2.75 -22.89
CA THR A 78 10.88 -3.97 -23.45
C THR A 78 11.52 -3.72 -24.81
N ALA A 79 10.85 -2.98 -25.70
CA ALA A 79 11.37 -2.63 -27.03
C ALA A 79 12.64 -1.78 -26.94
N PHE A 80 12.72 -0.85 -26.01
CA PHE A 80 13.90 -0.01 -25.76
C PHE A 80 14.80 -0.53 -24.65
N SER A 81 14.69 -1.80 -24.31
CA SER A 81 15.38 -2.42 -23.18
C SER A 81 16.91 -2.21 -23.21
N ARG A 82 17.55 -2.26 -24.38
CA ARG A 82 18.99 -2.07 -24.52
C ARG A 82 19.42 -0.66 -24.07
N SER A 83 18.76 0.38 -24.56
CA SER A 83 19.06 1.77 -24.20
C SER A 83 18.79 2.06 -22.71
N ILE A 84 17.69 1.50 -22.15
CA ILE A 84 17.33 1.70 -20.74
C ILE A 84 18.33 0.94 -19.85
N ARG A 85 18.67 -0.33 -20.17
CA ARG A 85 19.68 -1.11 -19.44
C ARG A 85 21.04 -0.42 -19.46
N GLN A 86 21.44 0.18 -20.60
CA GLN A 86 22.70 0.90 -20.70
C GLN A 86 22.76 2.07 -19.71
N ARG A 87 21.65 2.78 -19.47
CA ARG A 87 21.58 3.84 -18.45
C ARG A 87 21.71 3.31 -17.02
N MET A 88 21.30 2.08 -16.77
CA MET A 88 21.38 1.40 -15.48
C MET A 88 22.62 0.51 -15.34
N SER A 89 23.52 0.49 -16.34
CA SER A 89 24.63 -0.46 -16.39
C SER A 89 25.64 -0.35 -15.25
N GLY A 90 25.76 0.83 -14.63
CA GLY A 90 26.60 1.04 -13.46
C GLY A 90 25.98 0.54 -12.14
N ALA A 91 24.70 0.17 -12.13
CA ALA A 91 24.08 -0.36 -10.94
C ALA A 91 24.41 -1.84 -10.74
N ALA A 92 24.78 -2.20 -9.52
CA ALA A 92 24.95 -3.61 -9.12
C ALA A 92 23.59 -4.30 -8.90
N ILE A 93 22.59 -3.52 -8.46
CA ILE A 93 21.22 -3.98 -8.17
C ILE A 93 20.23 -3.19 -9.01
N VAL A 94 19.25 -3.88 -9.58
CA VAL A 94 18.02 -3.24 -10.12
C VAL A 94 16.84 -3.70 -9.28
N HIS A 95 16.23 -2.75 -8.58
CA HIS A 95 15.06 -2.97 -7.74
C HIS A 95 13.81 -2.38 -8.41
N TYR A 96 12.72 -3.14 -8.41
CA TYR A 96 11.41 -2.77 -9.00
C TYR A 96 10.36 -2.60 -7.91
N PRO A 97 10.15 -1.37 -7.38
CA PRO A 97 9.21 -1.12 -6.30
C PRO A 97 7.72 -1.32 -6.67
N PHE A 98 7.41 -1.34 -7.96
CA PHE A 98 6.04 -1.50 -8.49
C PHE A 98 5.79 -2.87 -9.13
N THR A 99 6.42 -3.90 -8.65
CA THR A 99 6.20 -5.30 -9.03
C THR A 99 6.59 -5.65 -10.47
N VAL A 100 6.44 -4.77 -11.47
CA VAL A 100 6.68 -5.06 -12.89
C VAL A 100 8.14 -4.78 -13.28
N PRO A 101 8.96 -5.81 -13.57
CA PRO A 101 10.36 -5.63 -13.98
C PRO A 101 10.46 -5.38 -15.49
N ALA A 102 10.25 -4.13 -15.89
CA ALA A 102 10.37 -3.70 -17.28
C ALA A 102 11.30 -2.48 -17.40
N PRO A 103 12.43 -2.59 -18.14
CA PRO A 103 12.98 -3.82 -18.75
C PRO A 103 13.59 -4.74 -17.68
N ARG A 104 13.70 -6.03 -17.98
CA ARG A 104 14.41 -6.96 -17.09
C ARG A 104 15.89 -6.54 -16.93
N PRO A 105 16.51 -6.76 -15.76
CA PRO A 105 17.90 -6.39 -15.53
C PRO A 105 18.85 -7.19 -16.42
N SER A 106 20.07 -6.74 -16.52
CA SER A 106 21.16 -7.48 -17.20
C SER A 106 21.63 -8.65 -16.33
N ARG A 107 22.23 -9.69 -16.93
CA ARG A 107 22.68 -10.90 -16.20
C ARG A 107 23.71 -10.63 -15.10
N HIS A 108 24.46 -9.53 -15.22
CA HIS A 108 25.47 -9.11 -14.23
C HIS A 108 24.90 -8.20 -13.12
N GLN A 109 23.60 -7.95 -13.11
CA GLN A 109 22.92 -7.15 -12.09
C GLN A 109 22.06 -8.04 -11.20
N SER A 110 22.04 -7.80 -9.93
CA SER A 110 21.11 -8.47 -9.02
C SER A 110 19.69 -7.92 -9.22
N PHE A 111 18.72 -8.82 -9.22
CA PHE A 111 17.32 -8.53 -9.48
C PHE A 111 16.50 -8.60 -8.19
N ILE A 112 15.99 -7.46 -7.73
CA ILE A 112 15.07 -7.37 -6.61
C ILE A 112 13.70 -6.91 -7.11
N GLN A 113 12.64 -7.60 -6.66
CA GLN A 113 11.27 -7.25 -6.98
C GLN A 113 10.48 -7.04 -5.69
N THR A 114 9.83 -5.88 -5.54
CA THR A 114 8.80 -5.74 -4.51
C THR A 114 7.50 -6.36 -4.99
N VAL A 115 6.97 -7.30 -4.22
CA VAL A 115 5.65 -7.90 -4.40
C VAL A 115 4.81 -7.51 -3.19
N LEU A 116 3.94 -6.50 -3.36
CA LEU A 116 3.15 -5.94 -2.26
C LEU A 116 2.09 -6.90 -1.76
N ASP A 117 1.47 -7.65 -2.68
CA ASP A 117 0.52 -8.71 -2.40
C ASP A 117 0.37 -9.64 -3.61
N VAL A 118 -0.39 -10.71 -3.43
CA VAL A 118 -0.79 -11.66 -4.48
C VAL A 118 -2.31 -11.83 -4.52
N GLN A 119 -3.06 -10.76 -4.29
CA GLN A 119 -4.53 -10.76 -4.27
C GLN A 119 -5.15 -11.46 -5.49
N HIS A 120 -4.55 -11.31 -6.65
CA HIS A 120 -5.03 -11.94 -7.89
C HIS A 120 -4.90 -13.47 -7.89
N LEU A 121 -4.09 -14.05 -7.01
CA LEU A 121 -3.97 -15.49 -6.82
C LEU A 121 -4.90 -15.99 -5.72
N ASP A 122 -5.19 -15.16 -4.71
CA ASP A 122 -6.13 -15.47 -3.62
C ASP A 122 -7.58 -15.24 -4.03
N HIS A 123 -7.84 -14.23 -4.85
CA HIS A 123 -9.16 -13.76 -5.27
C HIS A 123 -9.21 -13.49 -6.78
N PRO A 124 -9.00 -14.52 -7.62
CA PRO A 124 -9.00 -14.36 -9.08
C PRO A 124 -10.33 -13.83 -9.63
N GLU A 125 -11.44 -14.08 -8.93
CA GLU A 125 -12.78 -13.58 -9.28
C GLU A 125 -12.89 -12.05 -9.28
N LEU A 126 -11.96 -11.34 -8.67
CA LEU A 126 -11.93 -9.86 -8.64
C LEU A 126 -11.24 -9.26 -9.87
N PHE A 127 -10.68 -10.09 -10.75
CA PHE A 127 -9.86 -9.67 -11.88
C PHE A 127 -10.39 -10.21 -13.20
N SER A 128 -10.27 -9.43 -14.26
CA SER A 128 -10.57 -9.93 -15.60
C SER A 128 -9.54 -10.98 -16.04
N GLY A 129 -9.94 -11.91 -16.94
CA GLY A 129 -9.01 -12.91 -17.48
C GLY A 129 -7.76 -12.29 -18.11
N ALA A 130 -7.89 -11.13 -18.79
CA ALA A 130 -6.77 -10.40 -19.36
C ALA A 130 -5.80 -9.88 -18.27
N GLU A 131 -6.32 -9.40 -17.14
CA GLU A 131 -5.50 -8.97 -16.01
C GLU A 131 -4.78 -10.14 -15.33
N LEU A 132 -5.44 -11.29 -15.18
CA LEU A 132 -4.82 -12.50 -14.63
C LEU A 132 -3.67 -12.96 -15.51
N VAL A 133 -3.87 -13.00 -16.84
CA VAL A 133 -2.80 -13.33 -17.80
C VAL A 133 -1.64 -12.31 -17.69
N TYR A 134 -1.95 -11.02 -17.68
CA TYR A 134 -0.95 -9.95 -17.52
C TYR A 134 -0.15 -10.14 -16.23
N ARG A 135 -0.79 -10.37 -15.08
CA ARG A 135 -0.13 -10.56 -13.79
C ARG A 135 0.73 -11.82 -13.76
N LYS A 136 0.23 -12.94 -14.32
CA LYS A 136 1.01 -14.18 -14.46
C LYS A 136 2.35 -13.97 -15.18
N TYR A 137 2.36 -13.20 -16.26
CA TYR A 137 3.60 -12.99 -17.06
C TYR A 137 4.48 -11.87 -16.53
N PHE A 138 3.90 -10.81 -15.95
CA PHE A 138 4.65 -9.61 -15.55
C PHE A 138 4.83 -9.45 -14.04
N TYR A 139 4.12 -10.22 -13.21
CA TYR A 139 4.28 -10.24 -11.75
C TYR A 139 4.89 -11.57 -11.30
N ASP A 140 4.18 -12.68 -11.54
CA ASP A 140 4.48 -13.98 -10.93
C ASP A 140 5.71 -14.66 -11.56
N ALA A 141 5.77 -14.72 -12.89
CA ALA A 141 6.89 -15.36 -13.57
C ALA A 141 8.23 -14.64 -13.31
N PRO A 142 8.31 -13.29 -13.27
CA PRO A 142 9.51 -12.60 -12.81
C PRO A 142 9.84 -12.84 -11.35
N ALA A 143 8.83 -12.84 -10.44
CA ALA A 143 9.04 -13.05 -9.01
C ALA A 143 9.76 -14.37 -8.71
N ARG A 144 9.41 -15.45 -9.43
CA ARG A 144 10.09 -16.74 -9.31
C ARG A 144 11.58 -16.69 -9.68
N ARG A 145 12.00 -15.68 -10.47
CA ARG A 145 13.37 -15.49 -10.98
C ARG A 145 14.14 -14.39 -10.28
N ALA A 146 13.47 -13.60 -9.43
CA ALA A 146 14.13 -12.55 -8.65
C ALA A 146 15.18 -13.17 -7.72
N ASP A 147 16.33 -12.54 -7.57
CA ASP A 147 17.34 -12.97 -6.59
C ASP A 147 16.79 -12.80 -5.17
N LEU A 148 16.01 -11.75 -4.96
CA LEU A 148 15.31 -11.49 -3.70
C LEU A 148 13.95 -10.81 -3.99
N ILE A 149 12.96 -11.14 -3.17
CA ILE A 149 11.67 -10.44 -3.11
C ILE A 149 11.63 -9.61 -1.83
N ILE A 150 11.14 -8.38 -1.95
CA ILE A 150 10.73 -7.59 -0.81
C ILE A 150 9.21 -7.55 -0.78
N THR A 151 8.63 -7.82 0.38
CA THR A 151 7.18 -7.69 0.61
C THR A 151 6.91 -6.88 1.86
N ILE A 152 5.64 -6.57 2.16
CA ILE A 152 5.27 -5.54 3.12
C ILE A 152 4.60 -6.09 4.39
N SER A 153 4.39 -7.41 4.48
CA SER A 153 3.83 -8.08 5.66
C SER A 153 4.18 -9.56 5.68
N GLU A 154 4.14 -10.17 6.85
CA GLU A 154 4.28 -11.63 6.99
C GLU A 154 3.13 -12.36 6.31
N PHE A 155 1.90 -11.80 6.38
CA PHE A 155 0.78 -12.30 5.61
C PHE A 155 1.11 -12.38 4.11
N ALA A 156 1.57 -11.30 3.51
CA ALA A 156 1.92 -11.28 2.08
C ALA A 156 3.06 -12.28 1.78
N LYS A 157 4.08 -12.39 2.64
CA LYS A 157 5.15 -13.38 2.52
C LYS A 157 4.59 -14.81 2.47
N GLN A 158 3.71 -15.17 3.39
CA GLN A 158 3.11 -16.50 3.42
C GLN A 158 2.30 -16.80 2.14
N ARG A 159 1.54 -15.79 1.64
CA ARG A 159 0.79 -15.96 0.39
C ARG A 159 1.69 -16.08 -0.83
N ILE A 160 2.79 -15.31 -0.89
CA ILE A 160 3.82 -15.41 -1.95
C ILE A 160 4.47 -16.80 -1.92
N MET A 161 4.91 -17.26 -0.77
CA MET A 161 5.49 -18.60 -0.60
C MET A 161 4.54 -19.69 -1.09
N HIS A 162 3.28 -19.61 -0.68
CA HIS A 162 2.26 -20.60 -1.03
C HIS A 162 1.99 -20.65 -2.55
N HIS A 163 1.71 -19.51 -3.17
CA HIS A 163 1.28 -19.48 -4.58
C HIS A 163 2.43 -19.54 -5.58
N LEU A 164 3.56 -18.93 -5.25
CA LEU A 164 4.69 -18.84 -6.18
C LEU A 164 5.76 -19.90 -5.93
N VAL A 165 5.62 -20.67 -4.85
CA VAL A 165 6.58 -21.72 -4.45
C VAL A 165 8.00 -21.14 -4.37
N ILE A 166 8.15 -20.06 -3.61
CA ILE A 166 9.42 -19.35 -3.40
C ILE A 166 9.91 -19.63 -1.99
N ALA A 167 11.18 -19.97 -1.85
CA ALA A 167 11.80 -20.30 -0.58
C ALA A 167 11.85 -19.06 0.36
N PRO A 168 11.59 -19.22 1.67
CA PRO A 168 11.44 -18.11 2.62
C PRO A 168 12.67 -17.22 2.72
N GLU A 169 13.87 -17.75 2.54
CA GLU A 169 15.14 -17.02 2.55
C GLU A 169 15.32 -16.07 1.36
N ARG A 170 14.47 -16.20 0.34
CA ARG A 170 14.41 -15.28 -0.80
C ARG A 170 13.35 -14.19 -0.62
N ILE A 171 12.74 -14.09 0.55
CA ILE A 171 11.67 -13.10 0.79
C ILE A 171 11.98 -12.33 2.08
N THR A 172 12.26 -11.05 1.93
CA THR A 172 12.41 -10.11 3.05
C THR A 172 11.08 -9.38 3.28
N VAL A 173 10.61 -9.33 4.52
CA VAL A 173 9.48 -8.50 4.90
C VAL A 173 9.99 -7.15 5.37
N ALA A 174 9.56 -6.09 4.70
CA ALA A 174 9.84 -4.71 5.08
C ALA A 174 8.50 -3.99 5.29
N HIS A 175 8.03 -3.98 6.54
CA HIS A 175 6.78 -3.31 6.90
C HIS A 175 6.82 -1.84 6.49
N LEU A 176 5.68 -1.33 6.02
CA LEU A 176 5.54 0.09 5.71
C LEU A 176 5.51 0.90 7.01
N GLY A 177 5.90 2.16 6.92
CA GLY A 177 5.89 3.08 8.05
C GLY A 177 4.80 4.14 7.95
N VAL A 178 4.64 4.90 9.02
CA VAL A 178 3.88 6.15 9.05
C VAL A 178 4.81 7.28 9.49
N ASP A 179 4.78 8.39 8.77
CA ASP A 179 5.50 9.60 9.16
C ASP A 179 4.73 10.33 10.25
N ARG A 180 5.07 10.03 11.50
CA ARG A 180 4.41 10.60 12.68
C ARG A 180 4.46 12.11 12.76
N SER A 181 5.40 12.76 12.08
CA SER A 181 5.47 14.22 12.03
C SER A 181 4.29 14.86 11.26
N GLN A 182 3.67 14.07 10.38
CA GLN A 182 2.52 14.52 9.60
C GLN A 182 1.17 14.26 10.30
N PHE A 183 1.15 13.42 11.33
CA PHE A 183 -0.07 13.02 12.04
C PHE A 183 0.00 13.46 13.50
N VAL A 184 -0.71 14.52 13.83
CA VAL A 184 -0.82 15.01 15.21
C VAL A 184 -1.98 14.29 15.89
N PRO A 185 -1.75 13.52 16.98
CA PRO A 185 -2.82 12.79 17.63
C PRO A 185 -3.78 13.73 18.36
N ASN A 186 -5.08 13.49 18.21
CA ASN A 186 -6.13 14.13 19.00
C ASN A 186 -6.72 13.14 20.01
N TYR A 187 -6.63 13.47 21.29
CA TYR A 187 -7.19 12.68 22.38
C TYR A 187 -8.44 13.33 23.01
N GLY A 188 -8.92 14.45 22.45
CA GLY A 188 -10.08 15.19 22.92
C GLY A 188 -11.41 14.67 22.34
N ALA A 189 -12.43 15.53 22.42
CA ALA A 189 -13.77 15.24 21.90
C ALA A 189 -13.75 14.94 20.40
N ARG A 190 -14.63 14.04 19.97
CA ARG A 190 -14.78 13.60 18.58
C ARG A 190 -16.19 13.88 18.08
N GLU A 191 -16.32 14.04 16.77
CA GLU A 191 -17.60 14.23 16.11
C GLU A 191 -18.29 12.87 15.85
N ASP A 192 -19.62 12.87 15.80
CA ASP A 192 -20.43 11.64 15.65
C ASP A 192 -20.47 11.19 14.18
N PHE A 193 -19.31 10.76 13.67
CA PHE A 193 -19.21 10.09 12.36
C PHE A 193 -18.18 8.97 12.34
N VAL A 194 -18.46 7.98 11.50
CA VAL A 194 -17.56 6.87 11.14
C VAL A 194 -16.83 7.27 9.87
N LEU A 195 -15.51 7.20 9.86
CA LEU A 195 -14.68 7.52 8.69
C LEU A 195 -14.25 6.22 7.96
N TYR A 196 -14.38 6.20 6.64
CA TYR A 196 -13.81 5.14 5.80
C TYR A 196 -13.06 5.73 4.60
N PRO A 197 -11.72 5.79 4.62
CA PRO A 197 -10.89 6.29 3.52
C PRO A 197 -10.46 5.14 2.61
N ALA A 198 -11.28 4.83 1.60
CA ALA A 198 -10.98 3.77 0.65
C ALA A 198 -11.56 4.05 -0.75
N ARG A 199 -10.87 3.55 -1.78
CA ARG A 199 -11.42 3.50 -3.14
C ARG A 199 -12.60 2.52 -3.20
N SER A 200 -13.51 2.70 -4.16
CA SER A 200 -14.71 1.85 -4.35
C SER A 200 -14.42 0.48 -4.98
N TRP A 201 -13.25 -0.10 -4.71
CA TRP A 201 -12.93 -1.45 -5.21
C TRP A 201 -13.75 -2.53 -4.48
N PRO A 202 -14.13 -3.64 -5.16
CA PRO A 202 -15.01 -4.66 -4.58
C PRO A 202 -14.51 -5.22 -3.23
N HIS A 203 -13.20 -5.50 -3.11
CA HIS A 203 -12.62 -6.01 -1.86
C HIS A 203 -12.64 -5.00 -0.70
N LYS A 204 -12.89 -3.71 -0.95
CA LYS A 204 -13.06 -2.68 0.09
C LYS A 204 -14.42 -2.75 0.79
N ASN A 205 -15.38 -3.53 0.27
CA ASN A 205 -16.56 -3.98 0.99
C ASN A 205 -17.55 -2.88 1.43
N HIS A 206 -17.66 -1.80 0.65
CA HIS A 206 -18.55 -0.67 0.97
C HIS A 206 -20.01 -1.09 1.19
N ALA A 207 -20.51 -2.04 0.40
CA ALA A 207 -21.90 -2.49 0.51
C ALA A 207 -22.22 -3.10 1.89
N ARG A 208 -21.32 -3.94 2.45
CA ARG A 208 -21.53 -4.51 3.78
C ARG A 208 -21.36 -3.45 4.88
N LEU A 209 -20.45 -2.48 4.67
CA LEU A 209 -20.32 -1.35 5.61
C LEU A 209 -21.62 -0.53 5.67
N VAL A 210 -22.25 -0.21 4.54
CA VAL A 210 -23.53 0.52 4.53
C VAL A 210 -24.62 -0.28 5.25
N LYS A 211 -24.70 -1.61 5.05
CA LYS A 211 -25.62 -2.48 5.79
C LYS A 211 -25.34 -2.45 7.31
N ALA A 212 -24.08 -2.52 7.70
CA ALA A 212 -23.67 -2.45 9.11
C ALA A 212 -24.07 -1.10 9.74
N MET A 213 -23.81 -0.01 9.04
CA MET A 213 -24.21 1.31 9.49
C MET A 213 -25.74 1.47 9.59
N THR A 214 -26.50 0.84 8.68
CA THR A 214 -27.98 0.82 8.79
C THR A 214 -28.45 0.12 10.06
N LEU A 215 -27.79 -0.97 10.47
CA LEU A 215 -28.08 -1.64 11.74
C LEU A 215 -27.73 -0.74 12.93
N LEU A 216 -26.53 -0.17 12.95
CA LEU A 216 -26.02 0.66 14.03
C LEU A 216 -26.86 1.93 14.24
N ARG A 217 -27.37 2.55 13.17
CA ARG A 217 -28.19 3.74 13.22
C ARG A 217 -29.60 3.53 13.82
N ARG A 218 -30.05 2.30 14.04
CA ARG A 218 -31.28 2.02 14.81
C ARG A 218 -31.11 2.43 16.28
N GLU A 219 -29.88 2.32 16.81
CA GLU A 219 -29.52 2.68 18.19
C GLU A 219 -28.90 4.09 18.27
N ARG A 220 -28.20 4.51 17.21
CA ARG A 220 -27.51 5.82 17.12
C ARG A 220 -27.90 6.55 15.83
N PRO A 221 -29.10 7.16 15.75
CA PRO A 221 -29.63 7.78 14.53
C PRO A 221 -28.79 8.96 13.99
N SER A 222 -28.06 9.67 14.86
CA SER A 222 -27.18 10.81 14.50
C SER A 222 -25.89 10.39 13.82
N LEU A 223 -25.44 9.12 13.99
CA LEU A 223 -24.15 8.67 13.51
C LEU A 223 -24.12 8.65 11.97
N ARG A 224 -23.21 9.42 11.38
CA ARG A 224 -23.00 9.53 9.92
C ARG A 224 -21.86 8.63 9.46
N LEU A 225 -21.85 8.29 8.18
CA LEU A 225 -20.72 7.63 7.51
C LEU A 225 -20.07 8.61 6.53
N VAL A 226 -18.77 8.86 6.70
CA VAL A 226 -17.98 9.70 5.79
C VAL A 226 -17.06 8.81 4.97
N LEU A 227 -17.25 8.82 3.65
CA LEU A 227 -16.45 8.08 2.68
C LEU A 227 -15.50 9.03 1.96
N THR A 228 -14.20 8.70 1.92
CA THR A 228 -13.23 9.39 1.07
C THR A 228 -12.48 8.40 0.19
N GLY A 229 -12.00 8.84 -0.96
CA GLY A 229 -11.24 7.99 -1.88
C GLY A 229 -11.75 8.07 -3.31
N GLY A 230 -11.02 7.44 -4.22
CA GLY A 230 -11.37 7.47 -5.64
C GLY A 230 -12.49 6.51 -6.03
N GLY A 231 -13.27 6.89 -7.06
CA GLY A 231 -14.29 6.03 -7.67
C GLY A 231 -15.59 5.90 -6.88
N LEU A 232 -15.81 6.72 -5.83
CA LEU A 232 -17.02 6.63 -5.00
C LEU A 232 -18.31 6.93 -5.76
N ASP A 233 -18.24 7.59 -6.92
CA ASP A 233 -19.39 7.84 -7.79
C ASP A 233 -20.01 6.56 -8.38
N ALA A 234 -19.24 5.47 -8.38
CA ALA A 234 -19.74 4.14 -8.76
C ALA A 234 -20.69 3.54 -7.71
N LEU A 235 -20.64 4.00 -6.46
CA LEU A 235 -21.53 3.56 -5.40
C LEU A 235 -22.89 4.28 -5.55
N LYS A 236 -23.88 3.56 -6.10
CA LYS A 236 -25.24 4.08 -6.31
C LYS A 236 -26.16 3.73 -5.14
N GLY A 237 -27.24 4.52 -4.99
CA GLY A 237 -28.29 4.24 -3.99
C GLY A 237 -27.82 4.34 -2.54
N LEU A 238 -26.81 5.16 -2.25
CA LEU A 238 -26.39 5.40 -0.87
C LEU A 238 -27.43 6.26 -0.13
N PRO A 239 -27.72 5.93 1.15
CA PRO A 239 -28.59 6.74 2.00
C PRO A 239 -28.06 8.16 2.24
N ASP A 240 -28.92 9.11 2.59
CA ASP A 240 -28.58 10.53 2.80
C ASP A 240 -27.61 10.77 3.97
N TRP A 241 -27.55 9.85 4.93
CA TRP A 241 -26.59 9.90 6.04
C TRP A 241 -25.17 9.43 5.65
N VAL A 242 -24.93 9.05 4.40
CA VAL A 242 -23.60 8.72 3.84
C VAL A 242 -23.07 9.91 3.08
N GLU A 243 -22.08 10.57 3.65
CA GLU A 243 -21.37 11.68 3.02
C GLU A 243 -20.22 11.15 2.13
N ARG A 244 -20.24 11.47 0.83
CA ARG A 244 -19.18 11.15 -0.11
C ARG A 244 -18.32 12.38 -0.39
N ARG A 245 -17.03 12.34 -0.03
CA ARG A 245 -16.09 13.44 -0.27
C ARG A 245 -15.17 13.22 -1.47
N GLY A 246 -15.16 12.00 -2.06
CA GLY A 246 -14.24 11.69 -3.15
C GLY A 246 -12.77 11.76 -2.73
N LEU A 247 -11.91 12.10 -3.68
CA LEU A 247 -10.50 12.35 -3.41
C LEU A 247 -10.34 13.72 -2.73
N ILE A 248 -9.74 13.73 -1.56
CA ILE A 248 -9.47 14.94 -0.78
C ILE A 248 -7.96 15.12 -0.55
N PRO A 249 -7.47 16.34 -0.32
CA PRO A 249 -6.11 16.61 0.10
C PRO A 249 -5.71 15.87 1.39
N ALA A 250 -4.41 15.58 1.54
CA ALA A 250 -3.92 14.82 2.69
C ALA A 250 -4.15 15.52 4.05
N ASP A 251 -4.08 16.84 4.09
CA ASP A 251 -4.38 17.65 5.28
C ASP A 251 -5.85 17.54 5.71
N GLN A 252 -6.77 17.52 4.76
CA GLN A 252 -8.19 17.28 5.04
C GLN A 252 -8.44 15.86 5.54
N LEU A 253 -7.75 14.85 4.99
CA LEU A 253 -7.86 13.48 5.48
C LEU A 253 -7.34 13.36 6.92
N ARG A 254 -6.20 13.98 7.23
CA ARG A 254 -5.67 14.04 8.60
C ARG A 254 -6.65 14.71 9.58
N SER A 255 -7.25 15.83 9.16
CA SER A 255 -8.31 16.48 9.96
C SER A 255 -9.51 15.57 10.22
N LEU A 256 -9.91 14.75 9.23
CA LEU A 256 -11.00 13.78 9.42
C LEU A 256 -10.61 12.68 10.41
N TYR A 257 -9.40 12.14 10.34
CA TYR A 257 -8.92 11.18 11.35
C TYR A 257 -8.96 11.74 12.76
N GLN A 258 -8.54 13.01 12.94
CA GLN A 258 -8.54 13.67 14.25
C GLN A 258 -9.95 13.87 14.83
N ARG A 259 -10.98 13.99 13.99
CA ARG A 259 -12.36 14.32 14.40
C ARG A 259 -13.30 13.13 14.42
N ALA A 260 -13.04 12.08 13.66
CA ALA A 260 -13.92 10.90 13.57
C ALA A 260 -14.09 10.20 14.93
N ALA A 261 -15.32 9.79 15.25
CA ALA A 261 -15.58 8.93 16.41
C ALA A 261 -14.78 7.62 16.31
N VAL A 262 -14.69 7.07 15.09
CA VAL A 262 -13.94 5.86 14.77
C VAL A 262 -13.61 5.82 13.28
N MET A 263 -12.46 5.27 12.92
CA MET A 263 -12.14 4.85 11.57
C MET A 263 -12.51 3.39 11.42
N VAL A 264 -13.27 3.03 10.38
CA VAL A 264 -13.61 1.63 10.07
C VAL A 264 -12.86 1.15 8.84
N PHE A 265 -12.39 -0.12 8.85
CA PHE A 265 -11.65 -0.71 7.74
C PHE A 265 -12.10 -2.15 7.44
N PRO A 266 -13.27 -2.34 6.76
CA PRO A 266 -13.93 -3.63 6.58
C PRO A 266 -13.44 -4.39 5.34
N SER A 267 -12.22 -4.17 4.89
CA SER A 267 -11.66 -4.77 3.68
C SER A 267 -11.63 -6.30 3.78
N LEU A 268 -11.93 -6.97 2.66
CA LEU A 268 -11.88 -8.42 2.55
C LEU A 268 -10.46 -8.96 2.31
N TYR A 269 -9.58 -8.11 1.79
CA TYR A 269 -8.18 -8.43 1.53
C TYR A 269 -7.33 -7.17 1.59
N GLU A 270 -6.18 -7.25 2.27
CA GLU A 270 -5.15 -6.20 2.32
C GLU A 270 -3.77 -6.83 2.44
N GLY A 271 -2.83 -6.29 1.66
CA GLY A 271 -1.42 -6.65 1.77
C GLY A 271 -0.71 -5.99 2.96
N PHE A 272 -1.28 -4.89 3.52
CA PHE A 272 -0.75 -4.20 4.70
C PHE A 272 -1.87 -3.51 5.49
N GLY A 273 -2.17 -2.24 5.20
CA GLY A 273 -3.17 -1.47 5.95
C GLY A 273 -2.63 -0.12 6.44
N LEU A 274 -2.12 0.72 5.53
CA LEU A 274 -1.69 2.07 5.89
C LEU A 274 -2.80 2.92 6.54
N PRO A 275 -4.06 2.94 6.02
CA PRO A 275 -5.08 3.79 6.61
C PRO A 275 -5.39 3.52 8.10
N PRO A 276 -5.46 2.29 8.60
CA PRO A 276 -5.50 2.00 10.03
C PRO A 276 -4.36 2.62 10.82
N LEU A 277 -3.11 2.51 10.34
CA LEU A 277 -1.95 3.11 11.02
C LEU A 277 -1.99 4.64 11.00
N GLU A 278 -2.41 5.25 9.89
CA GLU A 278 -2.61 6.71 9.78
C GLU A 278 -3.68 7.20 10.77
N ALA A 279 -4.78 6.46 10.90
CA ALA A 279 -5.82 6.75 11.88
C ALA A 279 -5.29 6.66 13.32
N MET A 280 -4.58 5.58 13.65
CA MET A 280 -3.92 5.41 14.96
C MET A 280 -2.91 6.52 15.25
N ALA A 281 -2.10 6.92 14.27
CA ALA A 281 -1.15 8.03 14.40
C ALA A 281 -1.84 9.38 14.66
N SER A 282 -3.09 9.53 14.21
CA SER A 282 -3.94 10.69 14.48
C SER A 282 -4.71 10.57 15.79
N GLY A 283 -4.49 9.52 16.59
CA GLY A 283 -5.24 9.19 17.80
C GLY A 283 -6.67 8.72 17.54
N CYS A 284 -7.04 8.37 16.29
CA CYS A 284 -8.38 7.90 15.96
C CYS A 284 -8.56 6.44 16.38
N PRO A 285 -9.63 6.09 17.12
CA PRO A 285 -9.98 4.71 17.37
C PRO A 285 -10.22 3.94 16.05
N VAL A 286 -9.83 2.67 16.01
CA VAL A 286 -9.92 1.84 14.80
C VAL A 286 -10.78 0.61 15.06
N ALA A 287 -11.71 0.35 14.13
CA ALA A 287 -12.42 -0.92 13.98
C ALA A 287 -12.05 -1.51 12.61
N ALA A 288 -11.47 -2.69 12.56
CA ALA A 288 -10.89 -3.21 11.33
C ALA A 288 -11.18 -4.70 11.09
N SER A 289 -11.02 -5.12 9.85
CA SER A 289 -11.15 -6.51 9.42
C SER A 289 -10.17 -7.43 10.13
N ALA A 290 -10.62 -8.63 10.52
CA ALA A 290 -9.77 -9.70 11.02
C ALA A 290 -9.10 -10.51 9.89
N LEU A 291 -9.05 -10.01 8.65
CA LEU A 291 -8.51 -10.69 7.48
C LEU A 291 -7.26 -10.02 6.92
N GLY A 292 -6.49 -10.78 6.14
CA GLY A 292 -5.30 -10.26 5.47
C GLY A 292 -4.19 -9.89 6.45
N ALA A 293 -3.44 -8.85 6.13
CA ALA A 293 -2.40 -8.31 7.00
C ALA A 293 -2.92 -7.41 8.14
N ILE A 294 -4.24 -7.15 8.21
CA ILE A 294 -4.80 -6.19 9.18
C ILE A 294 -4.55 -6.61 10.63
N PRO A 295 -4.74 -7.89 11.05
CA PRO A 295 -4.40 -8.31 12.41
C PRO A 295 -2.92 -8.10 12.75
N GLU A 296 -2.00 -8.37 11.82
CA GLU A 296 -0.56 -8.15 11.98
C GLU A 296 -0.24 -6.67 12.22
N VAL A 297 -0.88 -5.79 11.45
CA VAL A 297 -0.61 -4.35 11.47
C VAL A 297 -1.28 -3.65 12.66
N CYS A 298 -2.52 -4.04 12.97
CA CYS A 298 -3.29 -3.37 14.02
C CYS A 298 -3.01 -3.93 15.43
N GLY A 299 -2.67 -5.22 15.55
CA GLY A 299 -2.52 -5.85 16.85
C GLY A 299 -3.73 -5.63 17.75
N ASP A 300 -3.48 -5.38 19.03
CA ASP A 300 -4.51 -5.10 20.04
C ASP A 300 -5.00 -3.63 20.04
N ALA A 301 -4.45 -2.80 19.16
CA ALA A 301 -4.78 -1.38 19.06
C ALA A 301 -6.04 -1.09 18.21
N ALA A 302 -6.73 -2.11 17.74
CA ALA A 302 -8.02 -2.01 17.05
C ALA A 302 -9.02 -3.03 17.58
N VAL A 303 -10.29 -2.77 17.32
CA VAL A 303 -11.32 -3.82 17.44
C VAL A 303 -11.39 -4.57 16.12
N LEU A 304 -11.03 -5.83 16.13
CA LEU A 304 -11.07 -6.69 14.94
C LEU A 304 -12.43 -7.40 14.83
N PHE A 305 -12.96 -7.48 13.59
CA PHE A 305 -14.24 -8.11 13.29
C PHE A 305 -14.20 -8.94 12.00
N ASP A 306 -15.14 -9.89 11.84
CA ASP A 306 -15.36 -10.55 10.54
C ASP A 306 -16.00 -9.56 9.55
N PRO A 307 -15.32 -9.18 8.45
CA PRO A 307 -15.86 -8.24 7.49
C PRO A 307 -16.97 -8.83 6.59
N ARG A 308 -17.23 -10.13 6.68
CA ARG A 308 -18.29 -10.79 5.92
C ARG A 308 -19.66 -10.64 6.57
N ASP A 309 -19.70 -10.36 7.88
CA ASP A 309 -20.92 -10.17 8.66
C ASP A 309 -21.17 -8.67 8.97
N PRO A 310 -22.23 -8.06 8.41
CA PRO A 310 -22.60 -6.69 8.75
C PRO A 310 -22.91 -6.47 10.25
N GLY A 311 -23.41 -7.48 10.96
CA GLY A 311 -23.64 -7.40 12.40
C GLY A 311 -22.33 -7.32 13.19
N ALA A 312 -21.33 -8.12 12.81
CA ALA A 312 -20.00 -8.07 13.39
C ALA A 312 -19.30 -6.72 13.11
N ILE A 313 -19.45 -6.17 11.89
CA ILE A 313 -18.94 -4.84 11.56
C ILE A 313 -19.59 -3.78 12.46
N ALA A 314 -20.93 -3.79 12.60
CA ALA A 314 -21.65 -2.84 13.42
C ALA A 314 -21.23 -2.91 14.90
N LYS A 315 -21.15 -4.12 15.45
CA LYS A 315 -20.67 -4.35 16.82
C LYS A 315 -19.23 -3.89 17.00
N GLY A 316 -18.35 -4.17 16.04
CA GLY A 316 -16.94 -3.73 16.08
C GLY A 316 -16.80 -2.21 16.07
N ILE A 317 -17.59 -1.50 15.26
CA ILE A 317 -17.66 -0.04 15.25
C ILE A 317 -18.09 0.50 16.63
N LEU A 318 -19.18 -0.03 17.19
CA LEU A 318 -19.68 0.39 18.50
C LEU A 318 -18.65 0.19 19.61
N GLN A 319 -18.07 -0.99 19.69
CA GLN A 319 -17.01 -1.31 20.66
C GLN A 319 -15.78 -0.41 20.51
N ALA A 320 -15.40 -0.06 19.29
CA ALA A 320 -14.27 0.84 19.07
C ALA A 320 -14.59 2.28 19.50
N ILE A 321 -15.82 2.74 19.35
CA ILE A 321 -16.27 4.04 19.87
C ILE A 321 -16.24 4.02 21.40
N GLU A 322 -16.81 3.00 22.05
CA GLU A 322 -16.85 2.84 23.50
C GLU A 322 -15.45 2.76 24.14
N ARG A 323 -14.55 2.04 23.49
CA ARG A 323 -13.14 1.89 23.92
C ARG A 323 -12.25 3.03 23.42
N GLY A 324 -12.83 4.08 22.83
CA GLY A 324 -12.12 5.16 22.15
C GLY A 324 -10.88 5.69 22.89
N PRO A 325 -10.97 6.09 24.17
CA PRO A 325 -9.83 6.63 24.93
C PRO A 325 -8.67 5.62 25.08
N VAL A 326 -8.97 4.34 25.23
CA VAL A 326 -7.96 3.26 25.32
C VAL A 326 -7.32 3.04 23.96
N LEU A 327 -8.13 2.82 22.91
CA LEU A 327 -7.64 2.55 21.55
C LEU A 327 -6.81 3.72 20.98
N SER A 328 -7.16 4.96 21.31
CA SER A 328 -6.37 6.13 20.89
C SER A 328 -4.95 6.10 21.48
N ARG A 329 -4.76 5.64 22.70
CA ARG A 329 -3.44 5.54 23.35
C ARG A 329 -2.67 4.34 22.82
N THR A 330 -3.26 3.14 22.86
CA THR A 330 -2.63 1.91 22.34
C THR A 330 -2.28 2.01 20.87
N GLY A 331 -3.08 2.77 20.09
CA GLY A 331 -2.78 3.09 18.69
C GLY A 331 -1.45 3.82 18.51
N GLY A 332 -1.14 4.77 19.39
CA GLY A 332 0.14 5.48 19.39
C GLY A 332 1.34 4.54 19.61
N ASP A 333 1.20 3.59 20.55
CA ASP A 333 2.24 2.57 20.84
C ASP A 333 2.39 1.60 19.66
N GLN A 334 1.29 1.21 19.02
CA GLN A 334 1.32 0.33 17.85
C GLN A 334 2.03 1.00 16.67
N VAL A 335 1.70 2.26 16.36
CA VAL A 335 2.33 3.03 15.27
C VAL A 335 3.84 3.18 15.47
N ALA A 336 4.31 3.26 16.72
CA ALA A 336 5.75 3.37 17.00
C ALA A 336 6.58 2.19 16.47
N LYS A 337 5.96 1.03 16.23
CA LYS A 337 6.59 -0.17 15.66
C LYS A 337 6.77 -0.08 14.14
N PHE A 338 6.06 0.82 13.45
CA PHE A 338 6.00 0.94 12.00
C PHE A 338 6.58 2.27 11.54
N THR A 339 7.89 2.32 11.36
CA THR A 339 8.61 3.52 10.94
C THR A 339 9.19 3.36 9.53
N TRP A 340 9.28 4.45 8.79
CA TRP A 340 9.93 4.44 7.47
C TRP A 340 11.43 4.19 7.57
N GLU A 341 12.04 4.57 8.69
CA GLU A 341 13.45 4.29 8.98
C GLU A 341 13.71 2.78 9.09
N HIS A 342 12.85 2.06 9.82
CA HIS A 342 12.96 0.60 9.92
C HIS A 342 12.69 -0.07 8.56
N CYS A 343 11.69 0.40 7.81
CA CYS A 343 11.44 -0.07 6.44
C CYS A 343 12.69 0.10 5.56
N ARG A 344 13.34 1.26 5.58
CA ARG A 344 14.60 1.55 4.89
C ARG A 344 15.71 0.57 5.30
N ASP A 345 15.92 0.37 6.59
CA ASP A 345 17.01 -0.46 7.09
C ASP A 345 16.89 -1.90 6.60
N LEU A 346 15.67 -2.44 6.55
CA LEU A 346 15.39 -3.75 5.97
C LEU A 346 15.66 -3.80 4.46
N HIS A 347 15.37 -2.73 3.72
CA HIS A 347 15.73 -2.63 2.29
C HIS A 347 17.24 -2.59 2.10
N VAL A 348 17.95 -1.80 2.89
CA VAL A 348 19.42 -1.70 2.83
C VAL A 348 20.07 -3.04 3.18
N GLU A 349 19.55 -3.74 4.18
CA GLU A 349 20.00 -5.09 4.53
C GLU A 349 19.76 -6.07 3.39
N ALA A 350 18.58 -6.05 2.77
CA ALA A 350 18.25 -6.85 1.59
C ALA A 350 19.22 -6.58 0.43
N TYR A 351 19.57 -5.32 0.17
CA TYR A 351 20.56 -4.97 -0.85
C TYR A 351 21.95 -5.53 -0.54
N ARG A 352 22.40 -5.42 0.70
CA ARG A 352 23.69 -5.97 1.16
C ARG A 352 23.70 -7.49 1.04
N GLU A 353 22.61 -8.14 1.43
CA GLU A 353 22.47 -9.60 1.37
C GLU A 353 22.57 -10.15 -0.06
N VAL A 354 21.84 -9.54 -1.00
CA VAL A 354 21.89 -9.96 -2.41
C VAL A 354 23.29 -9.83 -3.01
N ILE A 355 24.06 -8.81 -2.61
CA ILE A 355 25.45 -8.64 -3.05
C ILE A 355 26.36 -9.71 -2.42
N ARG A 356 26.15 -10.08 -1.15
CA ARG A 356 26.95 -11.13 -0.49
C ARG A 356 26.73 -12.53 -1.08
N ARG A 357 25.53 -12.81 -1.56
CA ARG A 357 25.15 -14.10 -2.17
C ARG A 357 25.70 -14.29 -3.58
N ARG A 358 26.23 -13.24 -4.17
CA ARG A 358 26.76 -13.21 -5.55
C ARG A 358 28.27 -13.41 -5.61
#